data_2c05e9fde8e4f0bec801de0dc03f886d
#
_entry.id   2c05e9fde8e4f0bec801de0dc03f886d
#
_cell.length_a   1.000
_cell.length_b   1.000
_cell.length_c   1.000
_cell.angle_alpha   90.00
_cell.angle_beta   90.00
_cell.angle_gamma   90.00
#
_symmetry.space_group_name_H-M   'P 1'
#
loop_
_entity.id
_entity.type
_entity.pdbx_description
1 polymer ?
#
loop_
_entity_poly.entity_id
_entity_poly.type
_entity_poly.pdbx_seq_one_letter_code
_entity_poly.pdbx_strand_id
1 'polypeptide(L)'
;MKLLDSVRYASFEPYLSIRTTHMAVIRYLVRDVDVAMEFYTNMLGFELVEKWGPPFAMVKRDDLTLWLSGPGSSAARPLTDGSKPAPGGWNRLVLETDSLVSLMERLSQSGAHFRSEVVSGPGGKQVLIDDPSGNPIELFEPSGR
;
A
#
# COMPACT_ATOMS: atom_id res chain seq x y z
N MET A 1 -20.58 -46.15 -17.58
CA MET A 1 -19.33 -46.03 -16.85
C MET A 1 -18.63 -44.78 -17.33
N LYS A 2 -18.71 -43.72 -16.55
CA LYS A 2 -18.09 -42.46 -16.87
C LYS A 2 -16.71 -42.45 -16.23
N LEU A 3 -15.70 -42.38 -17.10
CA LEU A 3 -14.35 -42.01 -16.70
C LEU A 3 -14.38 -40.61 -16.11
N LEU A 4 -14.17 -40.51 -14.82
CA LEU A 4 -13.79 -39.28 -14.17
C LEU A 4 -12.39 -38.95 -14.73
N ASP A 5 -12.36 -38.02 -15.67
CA ASP A 5 -11.15 -37.35 -16.02
C ASP A 5 -10.59 -36.72 -14.75
N SER A 6 -9.58 -37.37 -14.21
CA SER A 6 -8.72 -36.76 -13.24
C SER A 6 -8.07 -35.59 -13.97
N VAL A 7 -8.61 -34.40 -13.76
CA VAL A 7 -7.90 -33.17 -14.03
C VAL A 7 -6.63 -33.25 -13.16
N ARG A 8 -5.58 -33.76 -13.77
CA ARG A 8 -4.25 -33.59 -13.21
C ARG A 8 -4.05 -32.07 -13.24
N TYR A 9 -4.24 -31.44 -12.11
CA TYR A 9 -3.58 -30.20 -11.89
C TYR A 9 -2.12 -30.50 -12.13
N ALA A 10 -1.61 -30.07 -13.28
CA ALA A 10 -0.19 -30.01 -13.45
C ALA A 10 0.36 -29.37 -12.20
N SER A 11 1.29 -30.02 -11.56
CA SER A 11 1.97 -29.47 -10.40
C SER A 11 2.61 -28.18 -10.90
N PHE A 12 1.86 -27.12 -10.79
CA PHE A 12 2.35 -25.79 -11.03
C PHE A 12 3.40 -25.62 -9.94
N GLU A 13 4.65 -25.56 -10.33
CA GLU A 13 5.71 -25.19 -9.41
C GLU A 13 5.82 -23.65 -9.40
N PRO A 14 4.85 -22.93 -8.83
CA PRO A 14 4.83 -21.49 -8.85
C PRO A 14 5.92 -20.91 -7.94
N TYR A 15 6.54 -21.75 -7.16
CA TYR A 15 7.48 -21.33 -6.13
C TYR A 15 8.90 -21.13 -6.64
N LEU A 16 9.20 -21.53 -7.86
CA LEU A 16 10.55 -21.36 -8.41
C LEU A 16 10.88 -19.89 -8.75
N SER A 17 9.88 -19.07 -8.94
CA SER A 17 10.06 -17.65 -9.33
C SER A 17 9.69 -16.65 -8.25
N ILE A 18 8.95 -17.06 -7.21
CA ILE A 18 8.52 -16.20 -6.12
C ILE A 18 9.12 -16.70 -4.81
N ARG A 19 9.86 -15.84 -4.14
CA ARG A 19 10.42 -16.15 -2.84
C ARG A 19 9.32 -16.24 -1.79
N THR A 20 9.17 -17.41 -1.16
CA THR A 20 8.14 -17.66 -0.14
C THR A 20 8.54 -17.23 1.27
N THR A 21 9.80 -16.88 1.47
CA THR A 21 10.34 -16.50 2.78
C THR A 21 10.23 -15.01 3.09
N HIS A 22 9.71 -14.21 2.14
CA HIS A 22 9.59 -12.77 2.29
C HIS A 22 8.13 -12.36 2.42
N MET A 23 7.90 -11.39 3.30
CA MET A 23 6.64 -10.70 3.42
C MET A 23 6.31 -9.96 2.13
N ALA A 24 5.04 -9.71 1.89
CA ALA A 24 4.61 -9.00 0.70
C ALA A 24 5.18 -7.59 0.65
N VAL A 25 5.62 -7.19 -0.53
CA VAL A 25 6.08 -5.85 -0.83
C VAL A 25 5.10 -5.20 -1.78
N ILE A 26 4.69 -3.96 -1.48
CA ILE A 26 3.86 -3.15 -2.36
C ILE A 26 4.68 -1.94 -2.80
N ARG A 27 4.60 -1.63 -4.07
CA ARG A 27 5.24 -0.44 -4.64
C ARG A 27 4.20 0.65 -4.83
N TYR A 28 4.44 1.80 -4.21
CA TYR A 28 3.72 3.03 -4.48
C TYR A 28 4.61 4.00 -5.25
N LEU A 29 4.09 4.46 -6.37
CA LEU A 29 4.70 5.59 -7.07
C LEU A 29 4.37 6.86 -6.31
N VAL A 30 5.37 7.70 -6.11
CA VAL A 30 5.21 8.96 -5.38
C VAL A 30 5.89 10.10 -6.15
N ARG A 31 5.38 11.30 -5.97
CA ARG A 31 5.96 12.48 -6.63
C ARG A 31 7.25 12.95 -5.96
N ASP A 32 7.33 12.78 -4.64
CA ASP A 32 8.47 13.16 -3.83
C ASP A 32 8.67 12.11 -2.76
N VAL A 33 9.81 11.42 -2.80
CA VAL A 33 10.11 10.32 -1.88
C VAL A 33 10.30 10.81 -0.45
N ASP A 34 10.92 11.96 -0.23
CA ASP A 34 11.14 12.50 1.11
C ASP A 34 9.82 12.87 1.78
N VAL A 35 8.95 13.55 1.06
CA VAL A 35 7.60 13.92 1.54
C VAL A 35 6.78 12.69 1.85
N ALA A 36 6.81 11.69 0.97
CA ALA A 36 6.10 10.43 1.19
C ALA A 36 6.66 9.68 2.40
N MET A 37 7.96 9.57 2.51
CA MET A 37 8.64 8.90 3.63
C MET A 37 8.24 9.54 4.97
N GLU A 38 8.27 10.86 5.06
CA GLU A 38 7.86 11.59 6.27
C GLU A 38 6.39 11.33 6.61
N PHE A 39 5.52 11.32 5.63
CA PHE A 39 4.10 11.02 5.83
C PHE A 39 3.89 9.63 6.41
N TYR A 40 4.46 8.60 5.80
CA TYR A 40 4.29 7.22 6.25
C TYR A 40 4.93 6.98 7.61
N THR A 41 6.10 7.53 7.89
CA THR A 41 6.78 7.32 9.16
C THR A 41 6.18 8.14 10.30
N ASN A 42 5.86 9.40 10.07
CA ASN A 42 5.37 10.29 11.13
C ASN A 42 3.87 10.12 11.40
N MET A 43 3.08 9.79 10.38
CA MET A 43 1.63 9.78 10.48
C MET A 43 1.02 8.39 10.57
N LEU A 44 1.62 7.39 9.94
CA LEU A 44 1.01 6.06 9.80
C LEU A 44 1.79 4.95 10.50
N GLY A 45 2.80 5.28 11.28
CA GLY A 45 3.52 4.32 12.11
C GLY A 45 4.46 3.40 11.34
N PHE A 46 4.87 3.76 10.13
CA PHE A 46 5.91 3.05 9.41
C PHE A 46 7.29 3.39 9.96
N GLU A 47 8.22 2.48 9.78
CA GLU A 47 9.64 2.68 10.06
C GLU A 47 10.43 2.71 8.76
N LEU A 48 11.40 3.64 8.67
CA LEU A 48 12.33 3.67 7.55
C LEU A 48 13.26 2.46 7.62
N VAL A 49 13.28 1.66 6.56
CA VAL A 49 14.22 0.52 6.42
C VAL A 49 15.48 0.95 5.70
N GLU A 50 15.31 1.63 4.56
CA GLU A 50 16.41 2.02 3.70
C GLU A 50 15.99 3.16 2.77
N LYS A 51 16.95 4.00 2.41
CA LYS A 51 16.76 5.06 1.44
C LYS A 51 17.95 5.08 0.47
N TRP A 52 17.66 5.03 -0.83
CA TRP A 52 18.67 5.04 -1.87
C TRP A 52 18.54 6.30 -2.72
N GLY A 53 19.22 7.36 -2.26
CA GLY A 53 19.19 8.65 -2.94
C GLY A 53 17.80 9.28 -3.03
N PRO A 54 17.60 10.25 -3.94
CA PRO A 54 16.30 10.89 -4.12
C PRO A 54 15.18 9.97 -4.63
N PRO A 55 15.44 8.93 -5.48
CA PRO A 55 14.33 8.26 -6.19
C PRO A 55 13.66 7.11 -5.43
N PHE A 56 14.20 6.68 -4.27
CA PHE A 56 13.68 5.46 -3.63
C PHE A 56 13.83 5.46 -2.11
N ALA A 57 12.79 5.02 -1.41
CA ALA A 57 12.84 4.65 0.00
C ALA A 57 12.02 3.39 0.26
N MET A 58 12.42 2.65 1.27
CA MET A 58 11.72 1.47 1.74
C MET A 58 11.27 1.73 3.18
N VAL A 59 9.99 1.59 3.43
CA VAL A 59 9.40 1.71 4.77
C VAL A 59 8.61 0.43 5.09
N LYS A 60 8.49 0.10 6.36
CA LYS A 60 7.74 -1.06 6.81
C LYS A 60 6.84 -0.74 7.99
N ARG A 61 5.75 -1.47 8.09
CA ARG A 61 4.86 -1.53 9.25
C ARG A 61 4.37 -2.96 9.41
N ASP A 62 4.69 -3.61 10.52
CA ASP A 62 4.39 -5.02 10.75
C ASP A 62 4.88 -5.90 9.57
N ASP A 63 3.98 -6.65 8.94
CA ASP A 63 4.29 -7.52 7.81
C ASP A 63 4.30 -6.82 6.46
N LEU A 64 3.96 -5.54 6.42
CA LEU A 64 3.88 -4.76 5.19
C LEU A 64 5.19 -4.00 4.96
N THR A 65 5.81 -4.26 3.82
CA THR A 65 6.90 -3.44 3.29
C THR A 65 6.39 -2.63 2.10
N LEU A 66 6.64 -1.35 2.12
CA LEU A 66 6.23 -0.40 1.10
C LEU A 66 7.46 0.19 0.43
N TRP A 67 7.54 0.05 -0.87
CA TRP A 67 8.57 0.68 -1.70
C TRP A 67 8.03 1.98 -2.27
N LEU A 68 8.58 3.09 -1.80
CA LEU A 68 8.24 4.42 -2.29
C LEU A 68 9.17 4.75 -3.45
N SER A 69 8.61 4.80 -4.64
CA SER A 69 9.36 4.95 -5.90
C SER A 69 9.00 6.28 -6.55
N GLY A 70 9.95 7.19 -6.54
CA GLY A 70 9.79 8.52 -7.09
C GLY A 70 10.29 8.67 -8.52
N PRO A 71 10.26 9.91 -9.05
CA PRO A 71 10.88 10.25 -10.32
C PRO A 71 12.37 9.86 -10.32
N GLY A 72 12.82 9.30 -11.42
CA GLY A 72 14.18 8.78 -11.55
C GLY A 72 14.36 7.32 -11.11
N SER A 73 13.38 6.72 -10.43
CA SER A 73 13.39 5.28 -10.16
C SER A 73 13.10 4.47 -11.43
N SER A 74 13.53 3.22 -11.44
CA SER A 74 13.23 2.31 -12.55
C SER A 74 11.73 2.10 -12.76
N ALA A 75 10.96 2.13 -11.68
CA ALA A 75 9.51 1.95 -11.71
C ALA A 75 8.76 3.14 -12.33
N ALA A 76 9.35 4.32 -12.34
CA ALA A 76 8.75 5.52 -12.92
C ALA A 76 9.09 5.72 -14.39
N ARG A 77 9.86 4.83 -15.00
CA ARG A 77 10.24 4.94 -16.42
C ARG A 77 9.02 4.79 -17.31
N PRO A 78 8.91 5.62 -18.37
CA PRO A 78 7.91 5.40 -19.40
C PRO A 78 8.03 4.01 -20.02
N LEU A 79 6.89 3.41 -20.34
CA LEU A 79 6.83 2.16 -21.06
C LEU A 79 7.09 2.37 -22.57
N THR A 80 7.33 1.30 -23.31
CA THR A 80 7.63 1.37 -24.74
C THR A 80 6.49 1.95 -25.58
N ASP A 81 5.25 1.87 -25.09
CA ASP A 81 4.08 2.47 -25.73
C ASP A 81 3.88 3.96 -25.39
N GLY A 82 4.80 4.55 -24.61
CA GLY A 82 4.75 5.94 -24.19
C GLY A 82 3.92 6.20 -22.93
N SER A 83 3.24 5.21 -22.37
CA SER A 83 2.54 5.36 -21.11
C SER A 83 3.52 5.56 -19.96
N LYS A 84 3.10 6.37 -18.96
CA LYS A 84 3.92 6.72 -17.81
C LYS A 84 3.27 6.22 -16.53
N PRO A 85 3.97 5.42 -15.73
CA PRO A 85 3.50 5.09 -14.39
C PRO A 85 3.29 6.37 -13.56
N ALA A 86 2.18 6.42 -12.84
CA ALA A 86 1.81 7.58 -12.04
C ALA A 86 1.17 7.15 -10.72
N PRO A 87 1.28 7.98 -9.66
CA PRO A 87 0.56 7.73 -8.41
C PRO A 87 -0.95 7.83 -8.58
N GLY A 88 -1.71 7.28 -7.64
CA GLY A 88 -3.16 7.37 -7.58
C GLY A 88 -3.86 6.04 -7.78
N GLY A 89 -5.08 6.10 -8.27
CA GLY A 89 -5.92 4.92 -8.50
C GLY A 89 -6.85 4.61 -7.34
N TRP A 90 -7.36 3.37 -7.28
CA TRP A 90 -8.31 2.90 -6.26
C TRP A 90 -7.81 1.69 -5.47
N ASN A 91 -6.84 0.95 -5.96
CA ASN A 91 -6.16 -0.08 -5.18
C ASN A 91 -5.43 0.57 -4.01
N ARG A 92 -5.56 -0.01 -2.83
CA ARG A 92 -5.11 0.66 -1.62
C ARG A 92 -4.63 -0.31 -0.56
N LEU A 93 -3.77 0.20 0.29
CA LEU A 93 -3.40 -0.44 1.53
C LEU A 93 -4.56 -0.32 2.51
N VAL A 94 -4.78 -1.35 3.31
CA VAL A 94 -5.66 -1.29 4.47
C VAL A 94 -4.80 -1.34 5.72
N LEU A 95 -4.89 -0.30 6.54
CA LEU A 95 -4.19 -0.20 7.81
C LEU A 95 -5.20 -0.26 8.94
N GLU A 96 -5.08 -1.26 9.80
CA GLU A 96 -5.95 -1.37 10.96
C GLU A 96 -5.53 -0.40 12.06
N THR A 97 -6.51 0.10 12.77
CA THR A 97 -6.32 0.97 13.95
C THR A 97 -7.30 0.58 15.05
N ASP A 98 -6.91 0.78 16.30
CA ASP A 98 -7.79 0.58 17.44
C ASP A 98 -8.74 1.78 17.68
N SER A 99 -8.42 2.94 17.12
CA SER A 99 -9.26 4.14 17.18
C SER A 99 -9.18 4.94 15.89
N LEU A 100 -10.22 4.78 15.06
CA LEU A 100 -10.34 5.55 13.83
C LEU A 100 -10.50 7.05 14.11
N VAL A 101 -11.27 7.41 15.12
CA VAL A 101 -11.51 8.82 15.50
C VAL A 101 -10.20 9.51 15.86
N SER A 102 -9.40 8.94 16.76
CA SER A 102 -8.13 9.52 17.18
C SER A 102 -7.13 9.64 16.03
N LEU A 103 -7.09 8.63 15.17
CA LEU A 103 -6.21 8.66 13.99
C LEU A 103 -6.65 9.73 13.00
N MET A 104 -7.95 9.84 12.74
CA MET A 104 -8.50 10.88 11.85
C MET A 104 -8.23 12.29 12.37
N GLU A 105 -8.38 12.52 13.68
CA GLU A 105 -8.06 13.83 14.28
C GLU A 105 -6.60 14.21 14.05
N ARG A 106 -5.68 13.28 14.30
CA ARG A 106 -4.25 13.52 14.10
C ARG A 106 -3.91 13.77 12.62
N LEU A 107 -4.47 12.98 11.73
CA LEU A 107 -4.28 13.14 10.30
C LEU A 107 -4.87 14.46 9.79
N SER A 108 -6.04 14.85 10.27
CA SER A 108 -6.68 16.11 9.93
C SER A 108 -5.83 17.31 10.35
N GLN A 109 -5.23 17.26 11.55
CA GLN A 109 -4.33 18.29 12.04
C GLN A 109 -3.06 18.43 11.19
N SER A 110 -2.61 17.34 10.58
CA SER A 110 -1.45 17.35 9.67
C SER A 110 -1.78 17.76 8.24
N GLY A 111 -3.05 18.04 7.94
CA GLY A 111 -3.51 18.42 6.61
C GLY A 111 -3.69 17.26 5.63
N ALA A 112 -3.84 16.04 6.11
CA ALA A 112 -4.10 14.88 5.26
C ALA A 112 -5.42 15.03 4.52
N HIS A 113 -5.45 14.60 3.27
CA HIS A 113 -6.64 14.64 2.44
C HIS A 113 -7.50 13.40 2.67
N PHE A 114 -8.76 13.62 3.06
CA PHE A 114 -9.75 12.56 3.19
C PHE A 114 -10.52 12.43 1.89
N ARG A 115 -10.45 11.25 1.27
CA ARG A 115 -11.12 10.96 0.00
C ARG A 115 -12.59 10.60 0.21
N SER A 116 -12.95 10.07 1.38
CA SER A 116 -14.29 9.63 1.70
C SER A 116 -14.74 10.08 3.08
N GLU A 117 -16.05 10.00 3.33
CA GLU A 117 -16.63 9.97 4.67
C GLU A 117 -16.36 8.61 5.33
N VAL A 118 -16.60 8.53 6.64
CA VAL A 118 -16.55 7.26 7.37
C VAL A 118 -17.71 6.38 6.91
N VAL A 119 -17.39 5.16 6.52
CA VAL A 119 -18.36 4.12 6.16
C VAL A 119 -18.36 3.05 7.24
N SER A 120 -19.53 2.72 7.75
CA SER A 120 -19.73 1.63 8.71
C SER A 120 -20.33 0.42 8.02
N GLY A 121 -19.77 -0.75 8.30
CA GLY A 121 -20.24 -2.02 7.79
C GLY A 121 -20.22 -3.08 8.90
N PRO A 122 -20.61 -4.34 8.60
CA PRO A 122 -20.64 -5.39 9.60
C PRO A 122 -19.26 -5.74 10.17
N GLY A 123 -18.19 -5.52 9.39
CA GLY A 123 -16.82 -5.80 9.82
C GLY A 123 -16.15 -4.69 10.62
N GLY A 124 -16.67 -3.47 10.56
CA GLY A 124 -16.09 -2.31 11.22
C GLY A 124 -16.36 -0.99 10.53
N LYS A 125 -15.52 -0.02 10.78
CA LYS A 125 -15.59 1.32 10.18
C LYS A 125 -14.35 1.57 9.35
N GLN A 126 -14.49 2.31 8.28
CA GLN A 126 -13.40 2.64 7.39
C GLN A 126 -13.49 4.06 6.84
N VAL A 127 -12.35 4.61 6.50
CA VAL A 127 -12.25 5.89 5.80
C VAL A 127 -11.07 5.82 4.81
N LEU A 128 -11.22 6.49 3.67
CA LEU A 128 -10.14 6.63 2.70
C LEU A 128 -9.44 7.96 2.87
N ILE A 129 -8.13 7.89 2.91
CA ILE A 129 -7.25 9.06 2.84
C ILE A 129 -6.34 8.95 1.62
N ASP A 130 -5.73 10.03 1.24
CA ASP A 130 -4.65 10.06 0.26
C ASP A 130 -3.30 10.28 0.94
N ASP A 131 -2.25 9.62 0.42
CA ASP A 131 -0.90 10.05 0.73
C ASP A 131 -0.58 11.38 0.00
N PRO A 132 0.57 12.01 0.24
CA PRO A 132 0.91 13.29 -0.41
C PRO A 132 0.96 13.25 -1.94
N SER A 133 1.03 12.07 -2.53
CA SER A 133 1.04 11.88 -3.99
C SER A 133 -0.33 11.49 -4.56
N GLY A 134 -1.36 11.38 -3.72
CA GLY A 134 -2.71 10.96 -4.12
C GLY A 134 -2.90 9.46 -4.19
N ASN A 135 -2.03 8.66 -3.59
CA ASN A 135 -2.26 7.23 -3.44
C ASN A 135 -3.25 6.96 -2.32
N PRO A 136 -4.28 6.14 -2.55
CA PRO A 136 -5.29 5.89 -1.52
C PRO A 136 -4.80 4.92 -0.44
N ILE A 137 -5.22 5.19 0.78
CA ILE A 137 -5.00 4.35 1.95
C ILE A 137 -6.33 4.23 2.69
N GLU A 138 -6.74 3.02 2.99
CA GLU A 138 -7.90 2.76 3.83
C GLU A 138 -7.48 2.59 5.28
N LEU A 139 -8.07 3.38 6.16
CA LEU A 139 -7.94 3.21 7.60
C LEU A 139 -9.16 2.44 8.09
N PHE A 140 -8.94 1.35 8.79
CA PHE A 140 -9.97 0.42 9.18
C PHE A 140 -9.94 0.15 10.68
N GLU A 141 -11.09 0.32 11.35
CA GLU A 141 -11.28 -0.06 12.74
C GLU A 141 -12.21 -1.27 12.78
N PRO A 142 -11.70 -2.47 13.14
CA PRO A 142 -12.54 -3.65 13.25
C PRO A 142 -13.60 -3.53 14.33
N SER A 143 -14.80 -4.06 14.08
CA SER A 143 -15.82 -4.21 15.11
C SER A 143 -15.51 -5.40 16.02
N GLY A 144 -15.90 -5.31 17.29
CA GLY A 144 -15.83 -6.45 18.22
C GLY A 144 -14.46 -6.72 18.85
N ARG A 145 -13.57 -5.72 18.90
CA ARG A 145 -12.36 -5.75 19.73
C ARG A 145 -12.45 -4.76 20.88
#